data_de11eacb0c6a405de520a1278ad8fdee
#
_entry.id   de11eacb0c6a405de520a1278ad8fdee
#
_cell.length_a   1.000
_cell.length_b   1.000
_cell.length_c   1.000
_cell.angle_alpha   90.00
_cell.angle_beta   90.00
_cell.angle_gamma   90.00
#
_symmetry.space_group_name_H-M   'P 1'
#
loop_
_entity.id
_entity.type
_entity.pdbx_description
1 polymer ?
#
loop_
_entity_poly.entity_id
_entity_poly.type
_entity_poly.pdbx_seq_one_letter_code
_entity_poly.pdbx_strand_id
1 'polypeptide(L)'
;DSASSLSKLPAVLTHSFALVELTNQTHIAYAGVNDTTAWKEIANQILEESNDDIFRFKNSNILYTLYGEPFKNLSRPYVARVDDVLVISNSSNELRNYLNDYRRKDLLTGTLGFKNFEKLQGNEANVTLFVHNKNALSKILNSLPRQYQSNFRDKENFGFQDFYSWS
;
A
#
# COMPACT_ATOMS: atom_id res chain seq x y z
N ASP A 1 4.48 18.61 -21.93
CA ASP A 1 5.30 19.23 -20.85
C ASP A 1 5.02 18.56 -19.51
N SER A 2 6.01 17.80 -19.00
CA SER A 2 5.85 16.99 -17.75
C SER A 2 5.37 17.83 -16.56
N ALA A 3 5.79 19.08 -16.45
CA ALA A 3 5.40 19.98 -15.37
C ALA A 3 3.89 20.31 -15.37
N SER A 4 3.31 20.50 -16.55
CA SER A 4 1.86 20.73 -16.71
C SER A 4 1.05 19.48 -16.34
N SER A 5 1.58 18.29 -16.60
CA SER A 5 0.90 17.04 -16.28
C SER A 5 0.95 16.71 -14.80
N LEU A 6 2.05 17.03 -14.11
CA LEU A 6 2.18 16.89 -12.69
C LEU A 6 1.18 17.75 -11.90
N SER A 7 0.90 18.97 -12.38
CA SER A 7 -0.09 19.85 -11.75
C SER A 7 -1.53 19.33 -11.83
N LYS A 8 -1.82 18.43 -12.76
CA LYS A 8 -3.15 17.80 -12.92
C LYS A 8 -3.34 16.54 -12.08
N LEU A 9 -2.27 15.92 -11.59
CA LEU A 9 -2.34 14.68 -10.81
C LEU A 9 -3.30 14.75 -9.61
N PRO A 10 -3.32 15.84 -8.80
CA PRO A 10 -4.24 15.92 -7.66
C PRO A 10 -5.73 15.85 -8.04
N ALA A 11 -6.08 16.25 -9.26
CA ALA A 11 -7.47 16.15 -9.74
C ALA A 11 -7.82 14.75 -10.27
N VAL A 12 -6.81 13.99 -10.70
CA VAL A 12 -6.97 12.67 -11.32
C VAL A 12 -6.91 11.55 -10.30
N LEU A 13 -6.11 11.72 -9.24
CA LEU A 13 -6.00 10.75 -8.16
C LEU A 13 -6.93 11.11 -7.00
N THR A 14 -7.35 10.10 -6.25
CA THR A 14 -8.07 10.34 -4.99
C THR A 14 -7.13 10.93 -3.94
N HIS A 15 -7.70 11.65 -2.96
CA HIS A 15 -6.94 12.06 -1.77
C HIS A 15 -6.69 10.91 -0.79
N SER A 16 -7.38 9.79 -0.99
CA SER A 16 -7.22 8.59 -0.16
C SER A 16 -6.09 7.71 -0.69
N PHE A 17 -5.30 7.21 0.21
CA PHE A 17 -4.25 6.24 -0.09
C PHE A 17 -4.14 5.19 1.01
N ALA A 18 -3.50 4.07 0.67
CA ALA A 18 -3.05 3.10 1.66
C ALA A 18 -1.55 2.82 1.46
N LEU A 19 -0.85 2.60 2.55
CA LEU A 19 0.55 2.20 2.56
C LEU A 19 0.70 0.93 3.38
N VAL A 20 1.26 -0.10 2.77
CA VAL A 20 1.46 -1.42 3.39
C VAL A 20 2.96 -1.71 3.44
N GLU A 21 3.45 -2.07 4.61
CA GLU A 21 4.78 -2.63 4.77
C GLU A 21 4.71 -4.16 4.80
N LEU A 22 5.44 -4.79 3.90
CA LEU A 22 5.54 -6.24 3.81
C LEU A 22 6.56 -6.79 4.82
N THR A 23 6.54 -8.10 5.04
CA THR A 23 7.44 -8.80 5.98
C THR A 23 8.92 -8.60 5.65
N ASN A 24 9.25 -8.44 4.38
CA ASN A 24 10.60 -8.15 3.88
C ASN A 24 10.97 -6.65 3.91
N GLN A 25 10.19 -5.82 4.61
CA GLN A 25 10.36 -4.37 4.73
C GLN A 25 10.13 -3.60 3.40
N THR A 26 9.64 -4.26 2.36
CA THR A 26 9.22 -3.57 1.14
C THR A 26 7.87 -2.89 1.36
N HIS A 27 7.68 -1.74 0.74
CA HIS A 27 6.42 -1.00 0.81
C HIS A 27 5.64 -1.15 -0.49
N ILE A 28 4.33 -1.35 -0.34
CA ILE A 28 3.35 -1.23 -1.41
C ILE A 28 2.39 -0.11 -1.03
N ALA A 29 2.21 0.84 -1.93
CA ALA A 29 1.24 1.90 -1.79
C ALA A 29 0.09 1.73 -2.78
N TYR A 30 -1.07 2.22 -2.41
CA TYR A 30 -2.27 2.20 -3.23
C TYR A 30 -2.84 3.62 -3.29
N ALA A 31 -3.19 4.06 -4.50
CA ALA A 31 -3.86 5.33 -4.72
C ALA A 31 -5.02 5.14 -5.71
N GLY A 32 -6.19 5.63 -5.37
CA GLY A 32 -7.35 5.53 -6.26
C GLY A 32 -7.23 6.50 -7.45
N VAL A 33 -7.87 6.14 -8.55
CA VAL A 33 -7.98 6.95 -9.77
C VAL A 33 -9.43 7.42 -9.92
N ASN A 34 -9.65 8.73 -9.82
CA ASN A 34 -10.98 9.33 -10.00
C ASN A 34 -11.39 9.42 -11.46
N ASP A 35 -10.43 9.76 -12.33
CA ASP A 35 -10.66 9.92 -13.77
C ASP A 35 -9.66 9.07 -14.55
N THR A 36 -10.18 7.93 -15.00
CA THR A 36 -9.43 6.94 -15.78
C THR A 36 -8.96 7.49 -17.12
N THR A 37 -9.74 8.35 -17.76
CA THR A 37 -9.41 8.92 -19.06
C THR A 37 -8.28 9.93 -18.92
N ALA A 38 -8.42 10.87 -18.00
CA ALA A 38 -7.37 11.83 -17.68
C ALA A 38 -6.10 11.14 -17.15
N TRP A 39 -6.22 10.06 -16.38
CA TRP A 39 -5.06 9.26 -15.97
C TRP A 39 -4.27 8.71 -17.16
N LYS A 40 -4.93 8.13 -18.17
CA LYS A 40 -4.25 7.60 -19.37
C LYS A 40 -3.45 8.66 -20.12
N GLU A 41 -4.00 9.87 -20.23
CA GLU A 41 -3.31 10.99 -20.89
C GLU A 41 -2.07 11.45 -20.12
N ILE A 42 -2.18 11.54 -18.79
CA ILE A 42 -1.08 11.95 -17.93
C ILE A 42 -0.02 10.84 -17.82
N ALA A 43 -0.44 9.58 -17.68
CA ALA A 43 0.45 8.44 -17.52
C ALA A 43 1.50 8.36 -18.62
N ASN A 44 1.12 8.55 -19.89
CA ASN A 44 2.04 8.54 -21.02
C ASN A 44 3.15 9.61 -20.91
N GLN A 45 2.90 10.69 -20.20
CA GLN A 45 3.86 11.78 -20.05
C GLN A 45 4.78 11.60 -18.84
N ILE A 46 4.28 11.05 -17.74
CA ILE A 46 4.99 10.94 -16.47
C ILE A 46 5.58 9.55 -16.18
N LEU A 47 5.14 8.53 -16.94
CA LEU A 47 5.62 7.17 -16.81
C LEU A 47 6.49 6.76 -17.98
N GLU A 48 7.43 5.88 -17.73
CA GLU A 48 8.19 5.10 -18.71
C GLU A 48 7.83 3.61 -18.56
N GLU A 49 7.76 2.88 -19.66
CA GLU A 49 7.51 1.44 -19.63
C GLU A 49 8.70 0.72 -19.01
N SER A 50 8.40 -0.30 -18.20
CA SER A 50 9.41 -1.14 -17.58
C SER A 50 9.30 -2.57 -18.08
N ASN A 51 8.27 -3.32 -17.69
CA ASN A 51 7.97 -4.70 -18.13
C ASN A 51 6.53 -5.07 -17.74
N ASP A 52 5.85 -5.87 -18.57
CA ASP A 52 4.63 -6.61 -18.20
C ASP A 52 3.54 -5.75 -17.52
N ASP A 53 3.10 -4.68 -18.12
CA ASP A 53 2.13 -3.72 -17.57
C ASP A 53 2.63 -2.96 -16.30
N ILE A 54 3.94 -3.03 -16.03
CA ILE A 54 4.59 -2.28 -14.97
C ILE A 54 5.33 -1.11 -15.58
N PHE A 55 5.05 0.07 -15.07
CA PHE A 55 5.64 1.34 -15.47
C PHE A 55 6.51 1.89 -14.35
N ARG A 56 7.31 2.89 -14.64
CA ARG A 56 8.11 3.60 -13.66
C ARG A 56 7.90 5.10 -13.79
N PHE A 57 7.81 5.79 -12.67
CA PHE A 57 7.76 7.26 -12.70
C PHE A 57 9.07 7.85 -13.23
N LYS A 58 8.98 8.74 -14.23
CA LYS A 58 10.13 9.46 -14.80
C LYS A 58 10.73 10.43 -13.78
N ASN A 59 9.87 11.10 -13.03
CA ASN A 59 10.25 12.12 -12.06
C ASN A 59 10.31 11.57 -10.66
N SER A 60 11.31 12.00 -9.88
CA SER A 60 11.45 11.63 -8.49
C SER A 60 10.45 12.37 -7.60
N ASN A 61 10.13 11.78 -6.46
CA ASN A 61 9.37 12.41 -5.37
C ASN A 61 7.95 12.88 -5.69
N ILE A 62 7.35 12.44 -6.82
CA ILE A 62 5.98 12.80 -7.20
C ILE A 62 5.00 12.45 -6.07
N LEU A 63 5.08 11.24 -5.55
CA LEU A 63 4.17 10.78 -4.49
C LEU A 63 4.40 11.52 -3.17
N TYR A 64 5.65 11.83 -2.84
CA TYR A 64 5.95 12.67 -1.69
C TYR A 64 5.33 14.07 -1.81
N THR A 65 5.38 14.65 -3.00
CA THR A 65 4.76 15.96 -3.27
C THR A 65 3.24 15.93 -3.13
N LEU A 66 2.59 14.81 -3.50
CA LEU A 66 1.14 14.66 -3.43
C LEU A 66 0.63 14.28 -2.03
N TYR A 67 1.32 13.38 -1.34
CA TYR A 67 0.82 12.72 -0.14
C TYR A 67 1.69 12.94 1.11
N GLY A 68 2.86 13.59 0.96
CA GLY A 68 3.75 13.95 2.06
C GLY A 68 4.62 12.81 2.61
N GLU A 69 5.00 12.93 3.88
CA GLU A 69 5.99 12.08 4.56
C GLU A 69 5.81 10.56 4.41
N PRO A 70 4.59 9.99 4.43
CA PRO A 70 4.45 8.53 4.26
C PRO A 70 5.07 7.99 2.98
N PHE A 71 5.20 8.84 1.94
CA PHE A 71 5.73 8.46 0.63
C PHE A 71 7.19 8.84 0.39
N LYS A 72 7.89 9.35 1.39
CA LYS A 72 9.28 9.80 1.29
C LYS A 72 10.22 8.73 0.76
N ASN A 73 10.00 7.47 1.15
CA ASN A 73 10.82 6.35 0.72
C ASN A 73 10.46 5.81 -0.68
N LEU A 74 9.40 6.34 -1.32
CA LEU A 74 8.97 5.97 -2.66
C LEU A 74 9.38 7.07 -3.66
N SER A 75 10.69 7.30 -3.80
CA SER A 75 11.21 8.43 -4.58
C SER A 75 10.98 8.28 -6.09
N ARG A 76 11.25 7.12 -6.67
CA ARG A 76 11.06 6.83 -8.09
C ARG A 76 10.50 5.41 -8.27
N PRO A 77 9.28 5.17 -7.79
CA PRO A 77 8.73 3.84 -7.72
C PRO A 77 8.25 3.33 -9.07
N TYR A 78 8.05 2.02 -9.11
CA TYR A 78 7.27 1.34 -10.11
C TYR A 78 5.78 1.47 -9.80
N VAL A 79 4.95 1.42 -10.83
CA VAL A 79 3.51 1.51 -10.73
C VAL A 79 2.85 0.55 -11.71
N ALA A 80 1.81 -0.10 -11.26
CA ALA A 80 0.87 -0.84 -12.09
C ALA A 80 -0.55 -0.34 -11.81
N ARG A 81 -1.44 -0.43 -12.77
CA ARG A 81 -2.84 -0.11 -12.58
C ARG A 81 -3.67 -1.39 -12.52
N VAL A 82 -4.50 -1.49 -11.51
CA VAL A 82 -5.46 -2.57 -11.32
C VAL A 82 -6.83 -1.93 -11.11
N ASP A 83 -7.73 -2.11 -12.07
CA ASP A 83 -9.03 -1.43 -12.11
C ASP A 83 -8.86 0.10 -11.97
N ASP A 84 -9.42 0.70 -10.92
CA ASP A 84 -9.33 2.12 -10.62
C ASP A 84 -8.32 2.43 -9.51
N VAL A 85 -7.33 1.54 -9.30
CA VAL A 85 -6.30 1.69 -8.28
C VAL A 85 -4.92 1.61 -8.89
N LEU A 86 -4.05 2.53 -8.52
CA LEU A 86 -2.61 2.43 -8.74
C LEU A 86 -1.98 1.63 -7.61
N VAL A 87 -1.24 0.60 -7.97
CA VAL A 87 -0.41 -0.18 -7.06
C VAL A 87 1.04 0.22 -7.29
N ILE A 88 1.72 0.64 -6.24
CA ILE A 88 2.99 1.36 -6.34
C ILE A 88 4.01 0.73 -5.39
N SER A 89 5.23 0.48 -5.86
CA SER A 89 6.32 -0.04 -5.01
C SER A 89 7.68 0.33 -5.56
N ASN A 90 8.71 0.36 -4.72
CA ASN A 90 10.11 0.46 -5.16
C ASN A 90 10.63 -0.84 -5.79
N SER A 91 9.90 -1.94 -5.65
CA SER A 91 10.26 -3.25 -6.17
C SER A 91 9.32 -3.68 -7.29
N SER A 92 9.84 -3.79 -8.52
CA SER A 92 9.07 -4.33 -9.65
C SER A 92 8.68 -5.80 -9.43
N ASN A 93 9.49 -6.56 -8.70
CA ASN A 93 9.18 -7.95 -8.36
C ASN A 93 7.97 -8.05 -7.44
N GLU A 94 7.86 -7.18 -6.43
CA GLU A 94 6.69 -7.14 -5.54
C GLU A 94 5.42 -6.75 -6.29
N LEU A 95 5.50 -5.80 -7.23
CA LEU A 95 4.34 -5.50 -8.09
C LEU A 95 3.94 -6.69 -8.96
N ARG A 96 4.92 -7.40 -9.52
CA ARG A 96 4.65 -8.61 -10.32
C ARG A 96 3.99 -9.70 -9.48
N ASN A 97 4.50 -9.93 -8.28
CA ASN A 97 3.91 -10.87 -7.33
C ASN A 97 2.46 -10.48 -7.01
N TYR A 98 2.23 -9.20 -6.65
CA TYR A 98 0.90 -8.69 -6.39
C TYR A 98 -0.06 -8.86 -7.58
N LEU A 99 0.38 -8.52 -8.80
CA LEU A 99 -0.44 -8.68 -10.00
C LEU A 99 -0.80 -10.15 -10.27
N ASN A 100 0.13 -11.07 -10.00
CA ASN A 100 -0.11 -12.50 -10.13
C ASN A 100 -1.13 -13.00 -9.10
N ASP A 101 -1.00 -12.59 -7.84
CA ASP A 101 -1.93 -12.94 -6.77
C ASP A 101 -3.32 -12.34 -7.02
N TYR A 102 -3.37 -11.10 -7.51
CA TYR A 102 -4.63 -10.47 -7.93
C TYR A 102 -5.33 -11.28 -9.04
N ARG A 103 -4.60 -11.66 -10.09
CA ARG A 103 -5.15 -12.47 -11.20
C ARG A 103 -5.65 -13.84 -10.74
N ARG A 104 -4.99 -14.44 -9.74
CA ARG A 104 -5.37 -15.71 -9.13
C ARG A 104 -6.49 -15.57 -8.09
N LYS A 105 -6.88 -14.34 -7.73
CA LYS A 105 -7.78 -14.03 -6.61
C LYS A 105 -7.27 -14.54 -5.26
N ASP A 106 -5.95 -14.62 -5.10
CA ASP A 106 -5.25 -15.07 -3.90
C ASP A 106 -4.78 -13.86 -3.07
N LEU A 107 -5.74 -13.03 -2.69
CA LEU A 107 -5.50 -11.85 -1.86
C LEU A 107 -6.02 -12.06 -0.45
N LEU A 108 -5.44 -11.33 0.50
CA LEU A 108 -5.84 -11.32 1.90
C LEU A 108 -7.36 -11.14 2.07
N THR A 109 -7.97 -10.25 1.29
CA THR A 109 -9.41 -9.97 1.30
C THR A 109 -10.27 -11.18 0.91
N GLY A 110 -9.70 -12.17 0.24
CA GLY A 110 -10.36 -13.44 -0.07
C GLY A 110 -10.39 -14.44 1.09
N THR A 111 -9.55 -14.26 2.09
CA THR A 111 -9.41 -15.20 3.21
C THR A 111 -10.57 -15.12 4.20
N LEU A 112 -10.94 -16.26 4.80
CA LEU A 112 -12.00 -16.30 5.80
C LEU A 112 -11.65 -15.47 7.05
N GLY A 113 -10.38 -15.49 7.47
CA GLY A 113 -9.89 -14.72 8.59
C GLY A 113 -10.10 -13.23 8.39
N PHE A 114 -9.71 -12.69 7.22
CA PHE A 114 -9.93 -11.28 6.90
C PHE A 114 -11.41 -10.92 6.84
N LYS A 115 -12.24 -11.73 6.18
CA LYS A 115 -13.69 -11.48 6.09
C LYS A 115 -14.39 -11.45 7.45
N ASN A 116 -13.96 -12.27 8.39
CA ASN A 116 -14.50 -12.24 9.75
C ASN A 116 -14.04 -11.00 10.51
N PHE A 117 -12.79 -10.61 10.34
CA PHE A 117 -12.23 -9.40 10.92
C PHE A 117 -12.89 -8.12 10.37
N GLU A 118 -13.09 -8.04 9.05
CA GLU A 118 -13.71 -6.89 8.37
C GLU A 118 -15.11 -6.55 8.93
N LYS A 119 -15.88 -7.57 9.34
CA LYS A 119 -17.20 -7.38 9.96
C LYS A 119 -17.14 -6.63 11.31
N LEU A 120 -15.98 -6.59 11.94
CA LEU A 120 -15.77 -5.93 13.23
C LEU A 120 -15.31 -4.47 13.07
N GLN A 121 -15.00 -4.05 11.85
CA GLN A 121 -14.53 -2.70 11.57
C GLN A 121 -15.69 -1.72 11.43
N GLY A 122 -15.47 -0.47 11.86
CA GLY A 122 -16.35 0.65 11.56
C GLY A 122 -16.28 1.03 10.07
N ASN A 123 -17.36 1.60 9.56
CA ASN A 123 -17.49 1.96 8.14
C ASN A 123 -16.87 3.32 7.80
N GLU A 124 -16.48 4.12 8.79
CA GLU A 124 -16.01 5.48 8.61
C GLU A 124 -14.76 5.73 9.45
N ALA A 125 -13.69 6.19 8.81
CA ALA A 125 -12.47 6.64 9.46
C ALA A 125 -11.68 7.58 8.56
N ASN A 126 -11.01 8.58 9.14
CA ASN A 126 -10.07 9.44 8.43
C ASN A 126 -8.72 8.74 8.21
N VAL A 127 -8.31 7.94 9.19
CA VAL A 127 -7.08 7.15 9.17
C VAL A 127 -7.38 5.79 9.77
N THR A 128 -6.95 4.72 9.09
CA THR A 128 -7.05 3.35 9.61
C THR A 128 -5.66 2.72 9.65
N LEU A 129 -5.28 2.19 10.82
CA LEU A 129 -4.10 1.35 10.97
C LEU A 129 -4.55 -0.12 11.01
N PHE A 130 -4.07 -0.89 10.05
CA PHE A 130 -4.28 -2.33 9.99
C PHE A 130 -2.98 -3.08 10.25
N VAL A 131 -3.00 -4.05 11.15
CA VAL A 131 -1.84 -4.88 11.48
C VAL A 131 -2.20 -6.35 11.37
N HIS A 132 -1.47 -7.09 10.55
CA HIS A 132 -1.49 -8.54 10.54
C HIS A 132 -0.45 -9.05 11.55
N ASN A 133 -0.90 -9.39 12.75
CA ASN A 133 -0.04 -9.65 13.91
C ASN A 133 1.02 -10.73 13.65
N LYS A 134 0.64 -11.81 12.98
CA LYS A 134 1.57 -12.89 12.63
C LYS A 134 2.75 -12.40 11.79
N ASN A 135 2.50 -11.52 10.82
CA ASN A 135 3.54 -10.97 9.94
C ASN A 135 4.33 -9.84 10.61
N ALA A 136 3.69 -9.08 11.49
CA ALA A 136 4.30 -7.94 12.18
C ALA A 136 5.02 -8.31 13.49
N LEU A 137 4.89 -9.54 13.97
CA LEU A 137 5.35 -9.97 15.30
C LEU A 137 6.81 -9.61 15.58
N SER A 138 7.72 -9.93 14.66
CA SER A 138 9.15 -9.65 14.85
C SER A 138 9.43 -8.14 14.91
N LYS A 139 8.76 -7.34 14.09
CA LYS A 139 8.91 -5.88 14.10
C LYS A 139 8.39 -5.28 15.40
N ILE A 140 7.22 -5.71 15.84
CA ILE A 140 6.63 -5.25 17.10
C ILE A 140 7.55 -5.62 18.28
N LEU A 141 8.02 -6.87 18.36
CA LEU A 141 8.93 -7.30 19.40
C LEU A 141 10.22 -6.49 19.43
N ASN A 142 10.81 -6.20 18.27
CA ASN A 142 12.04 -5.43 18.19
C ASN A 142 11.85 -3.94 18.60
N SER A 143 10.64 -3.41 18.48
CA SER A 143 10.32 -2.03 18.90
C SER A 143 9.96 -1.93 20.39
N LEU A 144 9.64 -3.05 21.05
CA LEU A 144 9.28 -3.06 22.47
C LEU A 144 10.54 -3.12 23.37
N PRO A 145 10.54 -2.41 24.52
CA PRO A 145 11.51 -2.61 25.56
C PRO A 145 11.53 -4.09 26.03
N ARG A 146 12.73 -4.61 26.33
CA ARG A 146 12.92 -6.04 26.67
C ARG A 146 11.95 -6.58 27.74
N GLN A 147 11.62 -5.77 28.73
CA GLN A 147 10.71 -6.14 29.81
C GLN A 147 9.28 -6.48 29.34
N TYR A 148 8.85 -5.96 28.17
CA TYR A 148 7.50 -6.22 27.63
C TYR A 148 7.49 -7.31 26.54
N GLN A 149 8.66 -7.70 26.04
CA GLN A 149 8.73 -8.67 24.94
C GLN A 149 8.23 -10.06 25.32
N SER A 150 8.49 -10.50 26.56
CA SER A 150 8.00 -11.79 27.07
C SER A 150 6.48 -11.82 27.12
N ASN A 151 5.87 -10.78 27.66
CA ASN A 151 4.42 -10.66 27.74
C ASN A 151 3.76 -10.65 26.36
N PHE A 152 4.37 -9.95 25.39
CA PHE A 152 3.83 -9.89 24.03
C PHE A 152 3.97 -11.22 23.27
N ARG A 153 4.92 -12.07 23.63
CA ARG A 153 5.06 -13.44 23.08
C ARG A 153 4.04 -14.41 23.63
N ASP A 154 3.52 -14.13 24.82
CA ASP A 154 2.53 -14.96 25.49
C ASP A 154 1.14 -14.68 24.93
N LYS A 155 0.74 -15.49 23.94
CA LYS A 155 -0.55 -15.37 23.26
C LYS A 155 -1.75 -15.54 24.17
N GLU A 156 -1.61 -16.26 25.28
CA GLU A 156 -2.70 -16.48 26.23
C GLU A 156 -2.99 -15.22 27.05
N ASN A 157 -1.97 -14.42 27.32
CA ASN A 157 -2.12 -13.20 28.13
C ASN A 157 -2.61 -11.99 27.34
N PHE A 158 -2.32 -11.89 26.05
CA PHE A 158 -2.66 -10.70 25.27
C PHE A 158 -3.81 -10.88 24.30
N GLY A 159 -4.26 -12.10 24.03
CA GLY A 159 -5.45 -12.38 23.23
C GLY A 159 -5.43 -11.75 21.81
N PHE A 160 -4.26 -11.31 21.32
CA PHE A 160 -4.13 -10.78 19.98
C PHE A 160 -4.39 -11.88 18.98
N GLN A 161 -5.49 -11.76 18.28
CA GLN A 161 -5.84 -12.61 17.17
C GLN A 161 -5.00 -12.26 15.94
N ASP A 162 -5.29 -12.86 14.79
CA ASP A 162 -4.49 -12.70 13.59
C ASP A 162 -4.39 -11.24 13.10
N PHE A 163 -5.39 -10.42 13.40
CA PHE A 163 -5.51 -9.05 12.91
C PHE A 163 -5.85 -8.07 14.02
N TYR A 164 -5.33 -6.86 13.89
CA TYR A 164 -5.67 -5.71 14.71
C TYR A 164 -5.89 -4.49 13.80
N SER A 165 -6.90 -3.69 14.08
CA SER A 165 -7.06 -2.38 13.45
C SER A 165 -7.45 -1.33 14.47
N TRP A 166 -7.07 -0.11 14.15
CA TRP A 166 -7.43 1.08 14.88
C TRP A 166 -7.77 2.18 13.88
N SER A 167 -8.89 2.87 14.08
CA SER A 167 -9.40 3.91 13.18
C SER A 167 -9.92 5.11 13.99
#